data_9f5bfe887354a73079b999eac84d0a60
#
_entry.id   9f5bfe887354a73079b999eac84d0a60
#
_cell.length_a   1.000
_cell.length_b   1.000
_cell.length_c   1.000
_cell.angle_alpha   90.00
_cell.angle_beta   90.00
_cell.angle_gamma   90.00
#
_symmetry.space_group_name_H-M   'P 1'
#
loop_
_entity.id
_entity.type
_entity.pdbx_description
1 polymer ?
#
loop_
_entity_poly.entity_id
_entity_poly.type
_entity_poly.pdbx_seq_one_letter_code
_entity_poly.pdbx_strand_id
1 'polypeptide(L)'
;MNVIVVGPAGSGKSTFVKHFLDFLKENNYDVKAVNLDPASDPIYDAYADIRKFVKTEDVMKKFNLGINGALVKSMELALQHVDKVMVGGDYVLYDTPGQMELFLYLKHGIEIAKRIAESDFTVGIFIVDSTVANSIENFVSILAQNAVISLRMSIPTVTVFNKSDIVEIDFTPSTIKERLNEVEGLLAELIEQMLGFVEYTTVRYRILKISAINKKGFEDVLSIINEVFCSCGDLS
;
A
#
# COMPACT_ATOMS: atom_id res chain seq x y z
N MET A 1 -4.42 -10.05 -12.13
CA MET A 1 -3.40 -9.63 -11.14
C MET A 1 -4.00 -8.70 -10.10
N ASN A 2 -3.74 -8.92 -8.83
CA ASN A 2 -4.25 -8.10 -7.72
C ASN A 2 -3.20 -7.09 -7.26
N VAL A 3 -3.63 -5.88 -6.93
CA VAL A 3 -2.80 -4.80 -6.37
C VAL A 3 -3.45 -4.34 -5.07
N ILE A 4 -2.83 -4.64 -3.93
CA ILE A 4 -3.32 -4.19 -2.61
C ILE A 4 -2.62 -2.88 -2.26
N VAL A 5 -3.38 -1.79 -2.14
CA VAL A 5 -2.86 -0.46 -1.83
C VAL A 5 -2.96 -0.20 -0.34
N VAL A 6 -1.83 -0.13 0.33
CA VAL A 6 -1.70 0.13 1.79
C VAL A 6 -0.93 1.41 2.05
N GLY A 7 -1.07 1.96 3.24
CA GLY A 7 -0.33 3.15 3.66
C GLY A 7 -1.05 3.92 4.76
N PRO A 8 -0.39 4.85 5.43
CA PRO A 8 -0.95 5.67 6.49
C PRO A 8 -2.16 6.49 6.04
N ALA A 9 -2.98 6.92 7.00
CA ALA A 9 -4.05 7.87 6.73
C ALA A 9 -3.47 9.16 6.12
N GLY A 10 -4.13 9.69 5.08
CA GLY A 10 -3.67 10.91 4.40
C GLY A 10 -2.52 10.74 3.41
N SER A 11 -1.95 9.54 3.23
CA SER A 11 -0.88 9.29 2.24
C SER A 11 -1.33 9.39 0.78
N GLY A 12 -2.65 9.40 0.53
CA GLY A 12 -3.23 9.52 -0.80
C GLY A 12 -3.57 8.20 -1.49
N LYS A 13 -3.83 7.11 -0.73
CA LYS A 13 -4.24 5.79 -1.24
C LYS A 13 -5.40 5.88 -2.23
N SER A 14 -6.55 6.38 -1.78
CA SER A 14 -7.76 6.44 -2.61
C SER A 14 -7.59 7.38 -3.81
N THR A 15 -6.79 8.45 -3.66
CA THR A 15 -6.42 9.33 -4.78
C THR A 15 -5.58 8.59 -5.80
N PHE A 16 -4.60 7.81 -5.34
CA PHE A 16 -3.81 6.94 -6.22
C PHE A 16 -4.69 5.91 -6.93
N VAL A 17 -5.53 5.17 -6.18
CA VAL A 17 -6.45 4.19 -6.77
C VAL A 17 -7.32 4.82 -7.86
N LYS A 18 -7.91 5.99 -7.60
CA LYS A 18 -8.72 6.73 -8.58
C LYS A 18 -7.95 7.00 -9.87
N HIS A 19 -6.83 7.69 -9.76
CA HIS A 19 -6.11 8.16 -10.95
C HIS A 19 -5.31 7.04 -11.64
N PHE A 20 -4.87 6.02 -10.89
CA PHE A 20 -4.22 4.85 -11.47
C PHE A 20 -5.21 3.94 -12.19
N LEU A 21 -6.45 3.83 -11.68
CA LEU A 21 -7.57 3.20 -12.37
C LEU A 21 -7.81 3.85 -13.74
N ASP A 22 -7.89 5.20 -13.77
CA ASP A 22 -8.07 5.94 -15.01
C ASP A 22 -6.89 5.74 -15.97
N PHE A 23 -5.65 5.82 -15.47
CA PHE A 23 -4.44 5.60 -16.24
C PHE A 23 -4.39 4.21 -16.88
N LEU A 24 -4.74 3.16 -16.14
CA LEU A 24 -4.77 1.79 -16.66
C LEU A 24 -5.87 1.62 -17.73
N LYS A 25 -7.05 2.22 -17.55
CA LYS A 25 -8.13 2.25 -18.54
C LYS A 25 -7.70 2.97 -19.83
N GLU A 26 -7.02 4.11 -19.72
CA GLU A 26 -6.45 4.87 -20.84
C GLU A 26 -5.43 4.03 -21.64
N ASN A 27 -4.77 3.08 -20.99
CA ASN A 27 -3.85 2.12 -21.59
C ASN A 27 -4.51 0.79 -22.03
N ASN A 28 -5.85 0.75 -22.10
CA ASN A 28 -6.66 -0.37 -22.57
C ASN A 28 -6.59 -1.65 -21.72
N TYR A 29 -6.29 -1.58 -20.44
CA TYR A 29 -6.39 -2.71 -19.52
C TYR A 29 -7.83 -2.89 -18.98
N ASP A 30 -8.26 -4.15 -18.79
CA ASP A 30 -9.46 -4.47 -17.98
C ASP A 30 -9.10 -4.29 -16.49
N VAL A 31 -9.36 -3.10 -15.97
CA VAL A 31 -9.04 -2.72 -14.58
C VAL A 31 -10.28 -2.45 -13.77
N LYS A 32 -10.30 -2.96 -12.55
CA LYS A 32 -11.38 -2.77 -11.58
C LYS A 32 -10.82 -2.26 -10.26
N ALA A 33 -11.57 -1.39 -9.59
CA ALA A 33 -11.24 -0.93 -8.24
C ALA A 33 -12.24 -1.50 -7.24
N VAL A 34 -11.74 -1.97 -6.11
CA VAL A 34 -12.51 -2.54 -5.00
C VAL A 34 -12.24 -1.75 -3.73
N ASN A 35 -13.29 -1.23 -3.12
CA ASN A 35 -13.19 -0.59 -1.82
C ASN A 35 -13.27 -1.65 -0.70
N LEU A 36 -12.22 -1.75 0.11
CA LEU A 36 -12.16 -2.59 1.30
C LEU A 36 -12.33 -1.80 2.61
N ASP A 37 -12.51 -0.47 2.55
CA ASP A 37 -12.71 0.37 3.74
C ASP A 37 -14.20 0.43 4.12
N PRO A 38 -14.63 -0.19 5.23
CA PRO A 38 -16.01 -0.13 5.68
C PRO A 38 -16.40 1.24 6.27
N ALA A 39 -15.42 2.12 6.50
CA ALA A 39 -15.63 3.41 7.17
C ALA A 39 -15.76 4.59 6.20
N SER A 40 -15.21 4.48 4.98
CA SER A 40 -15.14 5.61 4.05
C SER A 40 -15.76 5.29 2.70
N ASP A 41 -16.51 6.24 2.14
CA ASP A 41 -16.99 6.13 0.76
C ASP A 41 -15.81 6.28 -0.22
N PRO A 42 -15.75 5.43 -1.27
CA PRO A 42 -14.72 5.56 -2.29
C PRO A 42 -14.90 6.86 -3.09
N ILE A 43 -13.79 7.52 -3.44
CA ILE A 43 -13.78 8.74 -4.27
C ILE A 43 -13.68 8.45 -5.77
N TYR A 44 -13.78 7.19 -6.15
CA TYR A 44 -13.69 6.64 -7.51
C TYR A 44 -14.89 5.73 -7.78
N ASP A 45 -15.09 5.36 -9.04
CA ASP A 45 -16.12 4.39 -9.43
C ASP A 45 -15.67 2.97 -9.02
N ALA A 46 -16.10 2.55 -7.82
CA ALA A 46 -15.78 1.24 -7.28
C ALA A 46 -16.63 0.17 -7.96
N TYR A 47 -15.97 -0.79 -8.63
CA TYR A 47 -16.64 -1.95 -9.20
C TYR A 47 -17.30 -2.81 -8.13
N ALA A 48 -16.63 -2.99 -7.00
CA ALA A 48 -17.16 -3.64 -5.81
C ALA A 48 -16.80 -2.83 -4.55
N ASP A 49 -17.70 -2.85 -3.58
CA ASP A 49 -17.58 -2.06 -2.34
C ASP A 49 -18.04 -2.89 -1.15
N ILE A 50 -17.14 -3.08 -0.17
CA ILE A 50 -17.41 -3.82 1.06
C ILE A 50 -18.53 -3.18 1.88
N ARG A 51 -18.76 -1.87 1.72
CA ARG A 51 -19.81 -1.12 2.39
C ARG A 51 -21.23 -1.53 1.98
N LYS A 52 -21.40 -2.26 0.88
CA LYS A 52 -22.67 -2.90 0.54
C LYS A 52 -23.07 -3.96 1.57
N PHE A 53 -22.11 -4.48 2.33
CA PHE A 53 -22.31 -5.53 3.33
C PHE A 53 -22.04 -5.04 4.76
N VAL A 54 -21.05 -4.16 4.94
CA VAL A 54 -20.58 -3.70 6.26
C VAL A 54 -20.28 -2.21 6.19
N LYS A 55 -21.02 -1.40 6.95
CA LYS A 55 -20.72 0.01 7.19
C LYS A 55 -20.37 0.22 8.65
N THR A 56 -19.26 0.88 8.92
CA THR A 56 -18.79 1.12 10.31
C THR A 56 -19.82 1.88 11.14
N GLU A 57 -20.55 2.81 10.55
CA GLU A 57 -21.62 3.56 11.21
C GLU A 57 -22.77 2.67 11.71
N ASP A 58 -23.15 1.66 10.91
CA ASP A 58 -24.19 0.69 11.29
C ASP A 58 -23.67 -0.27 12.38
N VAL A 59 -22.39 -0.65 12.30
CA VAL A 59 -21.72 -1.46 13.33
C VAL A 59 -21.67 -0.70 14.66
N MET A 60 -21.35 0.61 14.66
CA MET A 60 -21.39 1.45 15.87
C MET A 60 -22.77 1.39 16.55
N LYS A 61 -23.83 1.58 15.77
CA LYS A 61 -25.20 1.59 16.29
C LYS A 61 -25.63 0.20 16.77
N LYS A 62 -25.40 -0.83 15.94
CA LYS A 62 -25.84 -2.21 16.21
C LYS A 62 -25.19 -2.82 17.45
N PHE A 63 -23.92 -2.55 17.67
CA PHE A 63 -23.13 -3.15 18.76
C PHE A 63 -22.87 -2.16 19.93
N ASN A 64 -23.42 -0.94 19.85
CA ASN A 64 -23.20 0.13 20.83
C ASN A 64 -21.70 0.35 21.11
N LEU A 65 -20.91 0.49 20.05
CA LEU A 65 -19.44 0.64 20.11
C LEU A 65 -19.04 2.09 19.80
N GLY A 66 -17.98 2.56 20.46
CA GLY A 66 -17.26 3.74 20.01
C GLY A 66 -16.50 3.48 18.69
N ILE A 67 -16.02 4.55 18.04
CA ILE A 67 -15.44 4.49 16.69
C ILE A 67 -14.33 3.43 16.55
N ASN A 68 -13.37 3.36 17.47
CA ASN A 68 -12.27 2.41 17.40
C ASN A 68 -12.75 0.95 17.51
N GLY A 69 -13.68 0.68 18.43
CA GLY A 69 -14.28 -0.66 18.58
C GLY A 69 -15.10 -1.06 17.34
N ALA A 70 -15.82 -0.10 16.76
CA ALA A 70 -16.59 -0.33 15.55
C ALA A 70 -15.69 -0.61 14.33
N LEU A 71 -14.58 0.12 14.19
CA LEU A 71 -13.61 -0.12 13.13
C LEU A 71 -13.04 -1.54 13.20
N VAL A 72 -12.60 -1.98 14.39
CA VAL A 72 -12.10 -3.35 14.60
C VAL A 72 -13.19 -4.39 14.28
N LYS A 73 -14.42 -4.17 14.78
CA LYS A 73 -15.56 -5.07 14.53
C LYS A 73 -15.98 -5.08 13.05
N SER A 74 -15.87 -3.95 12.38
CA SER A 74 -16.15 -3.85 10.94
C SER A 74 -15.18 -4.68 10.11
N MET A 75 -13.90 -4.75 10.48
CA MET A 75 -12.92 -5.60 9.80
C MET A 75 -13.23 -7.09 9.99
N GLU A 76 -13.67 -7.50 11.19
CA GLU A 76 -14.14 -8.87 11.44
C GLU A 76 -15.32 -9.25 10.54
N LEU A 77 -16.30 -8.36 10.42
CA LEU A 77 -17.47 -8.57 9.57
C LEU A 77 -17.12 -8.49 8.07
N ALA A 78 -16.20 -7.58 7.68
CA ALA A 78 -15.74 -7.46 6.32
C ALA A 78 -15.09 -8.75 5.81
N LEU A 79 -14.30 -9.43 6.63
CA LEU A 79 -13.72 -10.73 6.31
C LEU A 79 -14.78 -11.78 5.91
N GLN A 80 -15.97 -11.74 6.52
CA GLN A 80 -17.07 -12.69 6.19
C GLN A 80 -17.68 -12.43 4.80
N HIS A 81 -17.40 -11.28 4.21
CA HIS A 81 -17.97 -10.85 2.95
C HIS A 81 -16.91 -10.57 1.86
N VAL A 82 -15.61 -10.74 2.14
CA VAL A 82 -14.54 -10.41 1.20
C VAL A 82 -14.70 -11.15 -0.13
N ASP A 83 -15.08 -12.42 -0.11
CA ASP A 83 -15.24 -13.23 -1.32
C ASP A 83 -16.33 -12.69 -2.26
N LYS A 84 -17.28 -11.89 -1.74
CA LYS A 84 -18.35 -11.26 -2.53
C LYS A 84 -17.91 -9.99 -3.26
N VAL A 85 -16.76 -9.43 -2.87
CA VAL A 85 -16.18 -8.23 -3.50
C VAL A 85 -14.91 -8.54 -4.28
N MET A 86 -14.41 -9.77 -4.22
CA MET A 86 -13.31 -10.22 -5.07
C MET A 86 -13.79 -10.37 -6.51
N VAL A 87 -13.00 -9.87 -7.45
CA VAL A 87 -13.34 -9.81 -8.88
C VAL A 87 -12.10 -10.14 -9.72
N GLY A 88 -12.29 -10.52 -10.97
CA GLY A 88 -11.21 -10.74 -11.94
C GLY A 88 -11.04 -9.56 -12.90
N GLY A 89 -9.86 -9.46 -13.51
CA GLY A 89 -9.49 -8.46 -14.50
C GLY A 89 -7.99 -8.54 -14.78
N ASP A 90 -7.48 -7.76 -15.75
CA ASP A 90 -6.02 -7.67 -15.95
C ASP A 90 -5.36 -7.12 -14.68
N TYR A 91 -5.97 -6.07 -14.10
CA TYR A 91 -5.59 -5.51 -12.80
C TYR A 91 -6.82 -5.30 -11.91
N VAL A 92 -6.70 -5.66 -10.64
CA VAL A 92 -7.71 -5.36 -9.62
C VAL A 92 -7.05 -4.55 -8.49
N LEU A 93 -7.47 -3.31 -8.32
CA LEU A 93 -6.95 -2.39 -7.32
C LEU A 93 -7.78 -2.49 -6.04
N TYR A 94 -7.21 -2.97 -4.96
CA TYR A 94 -7.86 -3.06 -3.65
C TYR A 94 -7.45 -1.89 -2.76
N ASP A 95 -8.36 -0.96 -2.51
CA ASP A 95 -8.17 0.18 -1.61
C ASP A 95 -8.46 -0.24 -0.17
N THR A 96 -7.43 -0.21 0.68
CA THR A 96 -7.54 -0.66 2.07
C THR A 96 -7.98 0.47 3.02
N PRO A 97 -8.44 0.13 4.25
CA PRO A 97 -8.83 1.12 5.25
C PRO A 97 -7.80 2.25 5.45
N GLY A 98 -8.32 3.43 5.73
CA GLY A 98 -7.50 4.62 5.98
C GLY A 98 -6.48 4.42 7.09
N GLN A 99 -6.85 3.72 8.16
CA GLN A 99 -5.94 3.30 9.22
C GLN A 99 -5.26 1.98 8.81
N MET A 100 -4.02 2.07 8.36
CA MET A 100 -3.22 0.93 7.90
C MET A 100 -3.10 -0.16 8.99
N GLU A 101 -3.07 0.24 10.25
CA GLU A 101 -2.96 -0.64 11.40
C GLU A 101 -4.10 -1.65 11.48
N LEU A 102 -5.31 -1.27 11.10
CA LEU A 102 -6.47 -2.16 11.06
C LEU A 102 -6.31 -3.29 10.04
N PHE A 103 -5.61 -3.01 8.95
CA PHE A 103 -5.36 -3.98 7.89
C PHE A 103 -4.15 -4.86 8.18
N LEU A 104 -3.06 -4.27 8.68
CA LEU A 104 -1.79 -4.98 8.85
C LEU A 104 -1.63 -5.69 10.20
N TYR A 105 -2.25 -5.20 11.27
CA TYR A 105 -2.02 -5.73 12.62
C TYR A 105 -3.20 -6.50 13.20
N LEU A 106 -4.39 -6.35 12.63
CA LEU A 106 -5.52 -7.21 13.00
C LEU A 106 -5.49 -8.52 12.20
N LYS A 107 -5.83 -9.63 12.86
CA LYS A 107 -5.96 -10.95 12.22
C LYS A 107 -6.86 -10.90 10.98
N HIS A 108 -7.95 -10.16 11.05
CA HIS A 108 -8.96 -10.09 9.99
C HIS A 108 -8.44 -9.39 8.73
N GLY A 109 -7.63 -8.31 8.88
CA GLY A 109 -7.01 -7.62 7.73
C GLY A 109 -5.98 -8.51 7.02
N ILE A 110 -5.13 -9.19 7.77
CA ILE A 110 -4.17 -10.16 7.22
C ILE A 110 -4.88 -11.31 6.49
N GLU A 111 -5.96 -11.82 7.05
CA GLU A 111 -6.74 -12.89 6.42
C GLU A 111 -7.43 -12.42 5.12
N ILE A 112 -7.88 -11.16 5.06
CA ILE A 112 -8.38 -10.54 3.82
C ILE A 112 -7.27 -10.49 2.77
N ALA A 113 -6.08 -9.98 3.12
CA ALA A 113 -4.94 -9.93 2.21
C ALA A 113 -4.56 -11.33 1.69
N LYS A 114 -4.54 -12.33 2.58
CA LYS A 114 -4.26 -13.71 2.23
C LYS A 114 -5.26 -14.29 1.23
N ARG A 115 -6.57 -14.11 1.44
CA ARG A 115 -7.59 -14.58 0.50
C ARG A 115 -7.47 -13.93 -0.87
N ILE A 116 -7.15 -12.64 -0.92
CA ILE A 116 -6.88 -11.95 -2.18
C ILE A 116 -5.66 -12.57 -2.87
N ALA A 117 -4.58 -12.83 -2.13
CA ALA A 117 -3.36 -13.42 -2.66
C ALA A 117 -3.53 -14.87 -3.13
N GLU A 118 -4.45 -15.63 -2.52
CA GLU A 118 -4.78 -16.99 -2.94
C GLU A 118 -5.62 -17.03 -4.24
N SER A 119 -6.25 -15.92 -4.63
CA SER A 119 -7.11 -15.87 -5.82
C SER A 119 -6.37 -15.59 -7.12
N ASP A 120 -5.29 -14.82 -7.05
CA ASP A 120 -4.45 -14.47 -8.21
C ASP A 120 -3.13 -13.88 -7.70
N PHE A 121 -2.13 -13.78 -8.60
CA PHE A 121 -0.87 -13.10 -8.29
C PHE A 121 -1.14 -11.71 -7.71
N THR A 122 -0.52 -11.44 -6.58
CA THR A 122 -0.81 -10.23 -5.80
C THR A 122 0.46 -9.48 -5.43
N VAL A 123 0.45 -8.17 -5.64
CA VAL A 123 1.51 -7.24 -5.22
C VAL A 123 0.94 -6.19 -4.27
N GLY A 124 1.70 -5.83 -3.25
CA GLY A 124 1.41 -4.71 -2.36
C GLY A 124 2.02 -3.40 -2.89
N ILE A 125 1.26 -2.32 -2.83
CA ILE A 125 1.77 -0.95 -3.03
C ILE A 125 1.67 -0.22 -1.69
N PHE A 126 2.82 0.06 -1.09
CA PHE A 126 2.91 0.86 0.13
C PHE A 126 3.07 2.33 -0.23
N ILE A 127 1.99 3.11 -0.10
CA ILE A 127 1.96 4.54 -0.43
C ILE A 127 2.29 5.36 0.80
N VAL A 128 3.32 6.19 0.68
CA VAL A 128 3.79 7.11 1.71
C VAL A 128 3.77 8.54 1.20
N ASP A 129 3.40 9.48 2.06
CA ASP A 129 3.53 10.91 1.78
C ASP A 129 5.00 11.30 1.75
N SER A 130 5.47 11.87 0.64
CA SER A 130 6.86 12.32 0.47
C SER A 130 7.32 13.31 1.53
N THR A 131 6.41 14.09 2.10
CA THR A 131 6.74 15.09 3.14
C THR A 131 7.25 14.46 4.43
N VAL A 132 6.94 13.18 4.67
CA VAL A 132 7.41 12.44 5.85
C VAL A 132 8.86 11.97 5.70
N ALA A 133 9.33 11.76 4.46
CA ALA A 133 10.69 11.31 4.17
C ALA A 133 11.70 12.49 4.13
N ASN A 134 11.70 13.33 5.17
CA ASN A 134 12.48 14.56 5.25
C ASN A 134 13.87 14.40 5.87
N SER A 135 14.17 13.24 6.43
CA SER A 135 15.49 12.87 7.01
C SER A 135 15.87 11.45 6.64
N ILE A 136 17.15 11.08 6.83
CA ILE A 136 17.64 9.73 6.55
C ILE A 136 16.99 8.70 7.47
N GLU A 137 16.74 9.04 8.72
CA GLU A 137 16.10 8.17 9.69
C GLU A 137 14.66 7.86 9.28
N ASN A 138 13.90 8.89 8.88
CA ASN A 138 12.54 8.73 8.41
C ASN A 138 12.48 7.90 7.11
N PHE A 139 13.39 8.18 6.18
CA PHE A 139 13.48 7.43 4.94
C PHE A 139 13.75 5.93 5.19
N VAL A 140 14.77 5.61 6.01
CA VAL A 140 15.10 4.24 6.37
C VAL A 140 13.98 3.55 7.15
N SER A 141 13.31 4.29 8.05
CA SER A 141 12.12 3.79 8.77
C SER A 141 10.99 3.39 7.81
N ILE A 142 10.75 4.18 6.76
CA ILE A 142 9.74 3.87 5.74
C ILE A 142 10.11 2.58 4.99
N LEU A 143 11.37 2.42 4.60
CA LEU A 143 11.81 1.22 3.91
C LEU A 143 11.73 -0.03 4.81
N ALA A 144 12.10 0.10 6.10
CA ALA A 144 11.92 -0.97 7.07
C ALA A 144 10.44 -1.32 7.27
N GLN A 145 9.57 -0.32 7.30
CA GLN A 145 8.13 -0.52 7.37
C GLN A 145 7.59 -1.29 6.17
N ASN A 146 8.09 -1.03 4.96
CA ASN A 146 7.77 -1.83 3.77
C ASN A 146 8.14 -3.31 3.94
N ALA A 147 9.33 -3.60 4.48
CA ALA A 147 9.73 -4.98 4.75
C ALA A 147 8.77 -5.66 5.75
N VAL A 148 8.39 -4.96 6.82
CA VAL A 148 7.40 -5.46 7.80
C VAL A 148 6.05 -5.72 7.13
N ILE A 149 5.57 -4.83 6.27
CA ILE A 149 4.31 -4.96 5.53
C ILE A 149 4.35 -6.22 4.64
N SER A 150 5.42 -6.37 3.85
CA SER A 150 5.63 -7.52 2.96
C SER A 150 5.61 -8.84 3.74
N LEU A 151 6.34 -8.91 4.87
CA LEU A 151 6.38 -10.09 5.72
C LEU A 151 5.01 -10.42 6.34
N ARG A 152 4.27 -9.40 6.80
CA ARG A 152 2.97 -9.62 7.44
C ARG A 152 1.89 -10.06 6.46
N MET A 153 1.87 -9.49 5.27
CA MET A 153 0.90 -9.87 4.22
C MET A 153 1.35 -11.12 3.45
N SER A 154 2.63 -11.50 3.56
CA SER A 154 3.25 -12.59 2.79
C SER A 154 3.14 -12.38 1.27
N ILE A 155 3.20 -11.12 0.83
CA ILE A 155 3.20 -10.73 -0.58
C ILE A 155 4.33 -9.72 -0.84
N PRO A 156 4.93 -9.73 -2.04
CA PRO A 156 5.90 -8.71 -2.42
C PRO A 156 5.26 -7.33 -2.37
N THR A 157 5.91 -6.38 -1.72
CA THR A 157 5.38 -5.02 -1.55
C THR A 157 6.41 -3.99 -2.01
N VAL A 158 5.96 -3.00 -2.76
CA VAL A 158 6.77 -1.92 -3.32
C VAL A 158 6.42 -0.60 -2.61
N THR A 159 7.44 0.16 -2.19
CA THR A 159 7.25 1.50 -1.61
C THR A 159 7.09 2.54 -2.71
N VAL A 160 6.05 3.36 -2.59
CA VAL A 160 5.74 4.44 -3.52
C VAL A 160 5.62 5.76 -2.73
N PHE A 161 6.49 6.71 -3.01
CA PHE A 161 6.49 8.03 -2.42
C PHE A 161 5.56 8.95 -3.24
N ASN A 162 4.42 9.28 -2.66
CA ASN A 162 3.39 10.11 -3.26
C ASN A 162 3.57 11.59 -2.87
N LYS A 163 2.89 12.50 -3.58
CA LYS A 163 2.96 13.95 -3.43
C LYS A 163 4.32 14.55 -3.80
N SER A 164 4.98 13.95 -4.80
CA SER A 164 6.25 14.45 -5.34
C SER A 164 6.14 15.83 -6.02
N ASP A 165 4.92 16.31 -6.20
CA ASP A 165 4.62 17.68 -6.64
C ASP A 165 4.78 18.72 -5.51
N ILE A 166 4.78 18.29 -4.24
CA ILE A 166 4.92 19.16 -3.06
C ILE A 166 6.37 19.17 -2.58
N VAL A 167 7.01 17.99 -2.48
CA VAL A 167 8.37 17.83 -1.98
C VAL A 167 9.14 16.87 -2.86
N GLU A 168 10.32 17.30 -3.28
CA GLU A 168 11.27 16.43 -3.97
C GLU A 168 12.07 15.61 -2.94
N ILE A 169 12.05 14.29 -3.11
CA ILE A 169 12.87 13.38 -2.31
C ILE A 169 14.16 13.11 -3.08
N ASP A 170 15.28 13.36 -2.44
CA ASP A 170 16.59 13.02 -2.97
C ASP A 170 17.32 12.07 -2.01
N PHE A 171 17.14 10.76 -2.23
CA PHE A 171 17.85 9.68 -1.55
C PHE A 171 18.51 8.77 -2.57
N THR A 172 19.46 9.33 -3.33
CA THR A 172 20.38 8.54 -4.15
C THR A 172 21.42 7.87 -3.25
N PRO A 173 22.11 6.81 -3.71
CA PRO A 173 23.17 6.17 -2.91
C PRO A 173 24.25 7.15 -2.43
N SER A 174 24.55 8.22 -3.21
CA SER A 174 25.49 9.26 -2.82
C SER A 174 24.93 10.16 -1.70
N THR A 175 23.69 10.64 -1.84
CA THR A 175 23.06 11.51 -0.84
C THR A 175 22.76 10.77 0.46
N ILE A 176 22.43 9.47 0.39
CA ILE A 176 22.29 8.62 1.58
C ILE A 176 23.62 8.56 2.34
N LYS A 177 24.72 8.33 1.63
CA LYS A 177 26.04 8.25 2.26
C LYS A 177 26.48 9.58 2.87
N GLU A 178 26.21 10.69 2.20
CA GLU A 178 26.50 12.04 2.73
C GLU A 178 25.70 12.30 4.02
N ARG A 179 24.39 12.07 4.01
CA ARG A 179 23.51 12.26 5.18
C ARG A 179 23.83 11.29 6.33
N LEU A 180 24.29 10.08 6.03
CA LEU A 180 24.73 9.15 7.06
C LEU A 180 25.95 9.67 7.83
N ASN A 181 26.85 10.38 7.17
CA ASN A 181 28.01 11.01 7.82
C ASN A 181 27.63 12.15 8.78
N GLU A 182 26.42 12.69 8.68
CA GLU A 182 25.90 13.72 9.58
C GLU A 182 25.28 13.15 10.86
N VAL A 183 25.04 11.82 10.89
CA VAL A 183 24.48 11.10 12.03
C VAL A 183 25.61 10.47 12.83
N GLU A 184 25.60 10.63 14.14
CA GLU A 184 26.65 10.11 15.01
C GLU A 184 26.16 8.98 15.95
N GLY A 185 27.10 8.16 16.40
CA GLY A 185 26.90 7.17 17.44
C GLY A 185 26.08 5.95 17.01
N LEU A 186 25.41 5.34 17.97
CA LEU A 186 24.65 4.09 17.79
C LEU A 186 23.55 4.20 16.71
N LEU A 187 22.99 5.39 16.53
CA LEU A 187 21.96 5.63 15.52
C LEU A 187 22.52 5.49 14.09
N ALA A 188 23.75 5.97 13.85
CA ALA A 188 24.42 5.79 12.55
C ALA A 188 24.63 4.32 12.22
N GLU A 189 25.13 3.55 13.18
CA GLU A 189 25.31 2.09 13.01
C GLU A 189 23.99 1.38 12.73
N LEU A 190 22.91 1.75 13.44
CA LEU A 190 21.59 1.18 13.23
C LEU A 190 21.09 1.45 11.81
N ILE A 191 21.20 2.71 11.34
CA ILE A 191 20.76 3.09 9.99
C ILE A 191 21.56 2.33 8.93
N GLU A 192 22.88 2.21 9.09
CA GLU A 192 23.74 1.48 8.14
C GLU A 192 23.35 0.00 8.04
N GLN A 193 23.12 -0.66 9.18
CA GLN A 193 22.68 -2.06 9.20
C GLN A 193 21.27 -2.22 8.60
N MET A 194 20.37 -1.28 8.86
CA MET A 194 19.03 -1.32 8.27
C MET A 194 19.05 -1.09 6.76
N LEU A 195 19.92 -0.23 6.24
CA LEU A 195 20.10 -0.06 4.80
C LEU A 195 20.56 -1.37 4.14
N GLY A 196 21.57 -2.05 4.74
CA GLY A 196 22.01 -3.37 4.28
C GLY A 196 20.87 -4.40 4.30
N PHE A 197 20.04 -4.44 5.35
CA PHE A 197 18.87 -5.32 5.43
C PHE A 197 17.85 -5.02 4.32
N VAL A 198 17.56 -3.74 4.08
CA VAL A 198 16.60 -3.31 3.07
C VAL A 198 17.07 -3.69 1.65
N GLU A 199 18.36 -3.57 1.34
CA GLU A 199 18.92 -3.98 0.04
C GLU A 199 18.64 -5.45 -0.29
N TYR A 200 18.58 -6.32 0.72
CA TYR A 200 18.28 -7.75 0.54
C TYR A 200 16.79 -8.08 0.54
N THR A 201 15.96 -7.25 1.15
CA THR A 201 14.54 -7.58 1.38
C THR A 201 13.56 -6.89 0.42
N THR A 202 13.98 -5.81 -0.23
CA THR A 202 13.15 -5.12 -1.21
C THR A 202 13.48 -5.59 -2.61
N VAL A 203 12.43 -5.93 -3.37
CA VAL A 203 12.57 -6.25 -4.79
C VAL A 203 13.14 -5.04 -5.50
N ARG A 204 14.44 -5.05 -5.75
CA ARG A 204 15.23 -3.99 -6.39
C ARG A 204 14.90 -2.59 -5.87
N TYR A 205 15.79 -2.06 -5.05
CA TYR A 205 15.79 -0.72 -4.48
C TYR A 205 15.58 0.37 -5.55
N ARG A 206 14.31 0.64 -5.87
CA ARG A 206 13.92 1.77 -6.69
C ARG A 206 13.04 2.70 -5.85
N ILE A 207 13.43 3.94 -5.75
CA ILE A 207 12.61 4.98 -5.15
C ILE A 207 11.59 5.41 -6.20
N LEU A 208 10.37 4.89 -6.09
CA LEU A 208 9.26 5.29 -6.93
C LEU A 208 8.65 6.58 -6.39
N LYS A 209 8.77 7.65 -7.17
CA LYS A 209 8.20 8.97 -6.83
C LYS A 209 7.02 9.24 -7.73
N ILE A 210 5.87 9.49 -7.14
CA ILE A 210 4.65 9.79 -7.89
C ILE A 210 3.99 11.09 -7.41
N SER A 211 3.23 11.71 -8.30
CA SER A 211 2.14 12.61 -7.94
C SER A 211 0.83 11.95 -8.37
N ALA A 212 0.07 11.41 -7.43
CA ALA A 212 -1.19 10.76 -7.72
C ALA A 212 -2.20 11.71 -8.38
N ILE A 213 -2.16 13.00 -8.04
CA ILE A 213 -3.06 14.02 -8.62
C ILE A 213 -2.70 14.30 -10.08
N ASN A 214 -1.40 14.37 -10.40
CA ASN A 214 -0.89 14.71 -11.73
C ASN A 214 -0.62 13.50 -12.62
N LYS A 215 -0.88 12.28 -12.14
CA LYS A 215 -0.56 11.00 -12.81
C LYS A 215 0.93 10.82 -13.13
N LYS A 216 1.83 11.59 -12.50
CA LYS A 216 3.27 11.51 -12.74
C LYS A 216 3.86 10.27 -12.09
N GLY A 217 4.72 9.52 -12.79
CA GLY A 217 5.41 8.33 -12.31
C GLY A 217 4.56 7.05 -12.34
N PHE A 218 3.38 7.06 -12.96
CA PHE A 218 2.50 5.89 -13.04
C PHE A 218 3.04 4.79 -13.95
N GLU A 219 3.76 5.17 -15.04
CA GLU A 219 4.45 4.21 -15.89
C GLU A 219 5.51 3.42 -15.09
N ASP A 220 6.25 4.09 -14.20
CA ASP A 220 7.26 3.44 -13.37
C ASP A 220 6.61 2.46 -12.39
N VAL A 221 5.46 2.84 -11.80
CA VAL A 221 4.68 1.94 -10.92
C VAL A 221 4.19 0.73 -11.70
N LEU A 222 3.62 0.91 -12.89
CA LEU A 222 3.16 -0.19 -13.73
C LEU A 222 4.32 -1.10 -14.14
N SER A 223 5.46 -0.52 -14.50
CA SER A 223 6.67 -1.27 -14.88
C SER A 223 7.15 -2.16 -13.72
N ILE A 224 7.22 -1.64 -12.49
CA ILE A 224 7.69 -2.42 -11.35
C ILE A 224 6.69 -3.49 -10.94
N ILE A 225 5.38 -3.24 -11.02
CA ILE A 225 4.34 -4.25 -10.78
C ILE A 225 4.54 -5.44 -11.73
N ASN A 226 4.75 -5.17 -13.01
CA ASN A 226 4.99 -6.20 -14.02
C ASN A 226 6.34 -6.90 -13.85
N GLU A 227 7.38 -6.19 -13.43
CA GLU A 227 8.69 -6.78 -13.13
C GLU A 227 8.61 -7.75 -11.93
N VAL A 228 7.87 -7.38 -10.88
CA VAL A 228 7.62 -8.27 -9.72
C VAL A 228 6.89 -9.53 -10.17
N PHE A 229 5.89 -9.40 -11.03
CA PHE A 229 5.16 -10.53 -11.60
C PHE A 229 6.08 -11.47 -12.38
N CYS A 230 6.89 -10.96 -13.31
CA CYS A 230 7.83 -11.76 -14.10
C CYS A 230 8.87 -12.46 -13.21
N SER A 231 9.40 -11.75 -12.21
CA SER A 231 10.43 -12.31 -11.31
C SER A 231 9.92 -13.47 -10.45
N CYS A 232 8.62 -13.46 -10.11
CA CYS A 232 8.00 -14.57 -9.36
C CYS A 232 7.61 -15.74 -10.27
N GLY A 233 7.35 -15.49 -11.56
CA GLY A 233 7.03 -16.54 -12.54
C GLY A 233 8.22 -17.42 -12.91
N ASP A 234 9.44 -16.87 -12.85
CA ASP A 234 10.68 -17.62 -13.16
C ASP A 234 11.13 -18.53 -12.00
N LEU A 235 10.48 -18.50 -10.84
CA LEU A 235 10.80 -19.29 -9.65
C LEU A 235 9.81 -20.46 -9.41
N SER A 236 8.86 -20.68 -10.32
CA SER A 236 7.82 -21.73 -10.21
C SER A 236 8.09 -22.95 -11.11
#